data_5ce8ec51c55389b78ef2ce273ff07d4c
#
_entry.id   5ce8ec51c55389b78ef2ce273ff07d4c
#
_cell.length_a   1.000
_cell.length_b   1.000
_cell.length_c   1.000
_cell.angle_alpha   90.00
_cell.angle_beta   90.00
_cell.angle_gamma   90.00
#
_symmetry.space_group_name_H-M   'P 1'
#
loop_
_entity.id
_entity.type
_entity.pdbx_description
1 polymer ?
#
loop_
_entity_poly.entity_id
_entity_poly.type
_entity_poly.pdbx_seq_one_letter_code
_entity_poly.pdbx_strand_id
1 'polypeptide(L)'
;GKGSTFAVLGCGCDICYPKNAHNLYENIQTSGGGILSEYPPGTEPLPYRFPERNRIISALSDCLVVVEAKKKSGSLITADAALEQGKDVYAVPGRFGDALSEGCNALIGQGAGIIYDLDIFLENLGYLPEKEAGTTKIKNISLAKTEQLVYCCLDLHPKHINYIIEETGLYLLTVLRDLGNLKRYRLVQETFQNYFSKSI
;
A
#
# COMPACT_ATOMS: atom_id res chain seq x y z
N GLY A 1 2.88 -10.34 -2.90
CA GLY A 1 1.56 -10.99 -2.86
C GLY A 1 1.55 -12.29 -3.64
N LYS A 2 0.50 -13.08 -3.46
CA LYS A 2 0.32 -14.36 -4.18
C LYS A 2 -0.57 -14.21 -5.45
N GLY A 3 -0.94 -12.98 -5.81
CA GLY A 3 -1.81 -12.70 -6.96
C GLY A 3 -1.05 -12.58 -8.27
N SER A 4 -1.77 -12.70 -9.39
CA SER A 4 -1.26 -12.47 -10.73
C SER A 4 -1.23 -10.96 -11.03
N THR A 5 -0.22 -10.50 -11.75
CA THR A 5 -0.07 -9.10 -12.17
C THR A 5 -0.19 -8.99 -13.67
N PHE A 6 -0.99 -8.04 -14.15
CA PHE A 6 -1.10 -7.73 -15.57
C PHE A 6 -0.57 -6.32 -15.82
N ALA A 7 0.27 -6.17 -16.86
CA ALA A 7 0.77 -4.89 -17.30
C ALA A 7 0.05 -4.46 -18.57
N VAL A 8 -0.51 -3.25 -18.58
CA VAL A 8 -1.06 -2.63 -19.79
C VAL A 8 -0.07 -1.57 -20.26
N LEU A 9 0.38 -1.63 -21.51
CA LEU A 9 1.46 -0.80 -22.02
C LEU A 9 0.96 0.38 -22.87
N GLY A 10 1.74 1.47 -22.86
CA GLY A 10 1.60 2.60 -23.81
C GLY A 10 2.56 2.50 -25.01
N CYS A 11 2.98 1.28 -25.36
CA CYS A 11 3.88 0.95 -26.49
C CYS A 11 3.59 -0.47 -26.95
N GLY A 12 4.25 -0.94 -28.00
CA GLY A 12 4.14 -2.32 -28.44
C GLY A 12 4.54 -3.32 -27.33
N CYS A 13 3.89 -4.48 -27.27
CA CYS A 13 4.14 -5.48 -26.24
C CYS A 13 5.56 -6.12 -26.31
N ASP A 14 6.25 -5.92 -27.42
CA ASP A 14 7.63 -6.32 -27.66
C ASP A 14 8.66 -5.30 -27.13
N ILE A 15 8.20 -4.12 -26.69
CA ILE A 15 9.05 -3.03 -26.19
C ILE A 15 8.98 -2.95 -24.66
N CYS A 16 10.09 -3.22 -24.00
CA CYS A 16 10.21 -3.02 -22.56
C CYS A 16 10.46 -1.54 -22.24
N TYR A 17 9.47 -0.90 -21.60
CA TYR A 17 9.60 0.48 -21.14
C TYR A 17 9.14 0.61 -19.67
N PRO A 18 9.95 1.21 -18.77
CA PRO A 18 11.32 1.70 -19.01
C PRO A 18 12.32 0.58 -19.30
N LYS A 19 13.41 0.89 -19.98
CA LYS A 19 14.41 -0.10 -20.44
C LYS A 19 15.04 -0.93 -19.32
N ASN A 20 15.05 -0.45 -18.09
CA ASN A 20 15.57 -1.15 -16.91
C ASN A 20 14.56 -2.10 -16.26
N ALA A 21 13.36 -2.27 -16.82
CA ALA A 21 12.30 -3.10 -16.25
C ALA A 21 12.24 -4.54 -16.82
N HIS A 22 13.28 -5.02 -17.53
CA HIS A 22 13.29 -6.37 -18.12
C HIS A 22 12.98 -7.48 -17.12
N ASN A 23 13.61 -7.48 -15.97
CA ASN A 23 13.35 -8.46 -14.92
C ASN A 23 11.88 -8.45 -14.45
N LEU A 24 11.26 -7.26 -14.41
CA LEU A 24 9.85 -7.13 -14.06
C LEU A 24 8.95 -7.72 -15.16
N TYR A 25 9.28 -7.50 -16.43
CA TYR A 25 8.56 -8.07 -17.57
C TYR A 25 8.56 -9.61 -17.52
N GLU A 26 9.73 -10.22 -17.35
CA GLU A 26 9.89 -11.66 -17.23
C GLU A 26 9.11 -12.21 -16.02
N ASN A 27 9.23 -11.56 -14.88
CA ASN A 27 8.52 -11.96 -13.66
C ASN A 27 7.00 -11.91 -13.82
N ILE A 28 6.44 -10.90 -14.49
CA ILE A 28 5.01 -10.80 -14.77
C ILE A 28 4.55 -12.00 -15.62
N GLN A 29 5.29 -12.32 -16.69
CA GLN A 29 4.94 -13.42 -17.58
C GLN A 29 5.07 -14.81 -16.94
N THR A 30 6.13 -15.00 -16.13
CA THR A 30 6.41 -16.30 -15.50
C THR A 30 5.57 -16.58 -14.25
N SER A 31 5.01 -15.55 -13.61
CA SER A 31 4.20 -15.68 -12.38
C SER A 31 2.69 -15.79 -12.63
N GLY A 32 2.27 -16.17 -13.84
CA GLY A 32 0.85 -16.35 -14.18
C GLY A 32 0.11 -15.04 -14.48
N GLY A 33 0.85 -13.94 -14.70
CA GLY A 33 0.34 -12.67 -15.18
C GLY A 33 0.40 -12.54 -16.70
N GLY A 34 0.30 -11.31 -17.21
CA GLY A 34 0.34 -11.04 -18.65
C GLY A 34 0.69 -9.60 -19.00
N ILE A 35 1.09 -9.40 -20.24
CA ILE A 35 1.37 -8.08 -20.83
C ILE A 35 0.36 -7.83 -21.93
N LEU A 36 -0.32 -6.69 -21.87
CA LEU A 36 -1.35 -6.25 -22.79
C LEU A 36 -0.95 -4.93 -23.44
N SER A 37 -1.25 -4.79 -24.71
CA SER A 37 -1.10 -3.52 -25.43
C SER A 37 -2.17 -3.38 -26.52
N GLU A 38 -2.65 -2.16 -26.70
CA GLU A 38 -3.49 -1.77 -27.81
C GLU A 38 -2.66 -1.42 -29.07
N TYR A 39 -1.36 -1.21 -28.89
CA TYR A 39 -0.45 -0.78 -29.95
C TYR A 39 0.21 -1.98 -30.63
N PRO A 40 0.38 -1.91 -31.97
CA PRO A 40 1.11 -2.92 -32.72
C PRO A 40 2.57 -3.10 -32.22
N PRO A 41 3.18 -4.28 -32.42
CA PRO A 41 4.59 -4.47 -32.20
C PRO A 41 5.47 -3.41 -32.87
N GLY A 42 6.58 -3.04 -32.25
CA GLY A 42 7.47 -1.99 -32.72
C GLY A 42 7.01 -0.56 -32.44
N THR A 43 5.84 -0.36 -31.81
CA THR A 43 5.34 0.98 -31.48
C THR A 43 6.07 1.58 -30.29
N GLU A 44 6.80 2.67 -30.50
CA GLU A 44 7.59 3.36 -29.48
C GLU A 44 6.73 3.99 -28.36
N PRO A 45 7.23 4.07 -27.10
CA PRO A 45 6.54 4.74 -26.01
C PRO A 45 6.58 6.26 -26.18
N LEU A 46 5.42 6.89 -26.26
CA LEU A 46 5.27 8.35 -26.35
C LEU A 46 4.44 8.86 -25.16
N PRO A 47 4.73 10.07 -24.63
CA PRO A 47 4.09 10.58 -23.41
C PRO A 47 2.56 10.59 -23.44
N TYR A 48 1.94 10.91 -24.56
CA TYR A 48 0.47 10.95 -24.69
C TYR A 48 -0.19 9.57 -24.68
N ARG A 49 0.53 8.51 -25.01
CA ARG A 49 0.00 7.14 -25.00
C ARG A 49 -0.24 6.57 -23.59
N PHE A 50 0.42 7.14 -22.59
CA PHE A 50 0.22 6.69 -21.22
C PHE A 50 -1.16 7.09 -20.65
N PRO A 51 -1.63 8.35 -20.82
CA PRO A 51 -3.00 8.69 -20.47
C PRO A 51 -4.04 7.90 -21.31
N GLU A 52 -3.82 7.75 -22.63
CA GLU A 52 -4.71 6.96 -23.49
C GLU A 52 -4.85 5.50 -23.00
N ARG A 53 -3.73 4.87 -22.64
CA ARG A 53 -3.71 3.51 -22.10
C ARG A 53 -4.46 3.39 -20.77
N ASN A 54 -4.47 4.41 -19.92
CA ASN A 54 -5.06 4.35 -18.58
C ASN A 54 -6.54 3.99 -18.59
N ARG A 55 -7.29 4.33 -19.65
CA ARG A 55 -8.68 3.91 -19.86
C ARG A 55 -8.84 2.39 -19.93
N ILE A 56 -7.82 1.68 -20.40
CA ILE A 56 -7.83 0.22 -20.47
C ILE A 56 -7.58 -0.37 -19.08
N ILE A 57 -6.69 0.24 -18.30
CA ILE A 57 -6.44 -0.17 -16.91
C ILE A 57 -7.73 -0.05 -16.10
N SER A 58 -8.42 1.10 -16.17
CA SER A 58 -9.67 1.30 -15.45
C SER A 58 -10.78 0.36 -15.94
N ALA A 59 -10.88 0.13 -17.25
CA ALA A 59 -11.90 -0.76 -17.82
C ALA A 59 -11.76 -2.22 -17.37
N LEU A 60 -10.53 -2.70 -17.23
CA LEU A 60 -10.21 -4.06 -16.77
C LEU A 60 -10.27 -4.21 -15.24
N SER A 61 -10.40 -3.14 -14.49
CA SER A 61 -10.48 -3.16 -13.03
C SER A 61 -11.92 -3.31 -12.55
N ASP A 62 -12.13 -4.00 -11.43
CA ASP A 62 -13.42 -4.03 -10.72
C ASP A 62 -13.63 -2.73 -9.95
N CYS A 63 -12.59 -2.20 -9.35
CA CYS A 63 -12.54 -0.89 -8.72
C CYS A 63 -11.16 -0.25 -8.88
N LEU A 64 -11.05 1.06 -8.67
CA LEU A 64 -9.79 1.78 -8.68
C LEU A 64 -9.46 2.31 -7.29
N VAL A 65 -8.25 2.04 -6.81
CA VAL A 65 -7.75 2.57 -5.54
C VAL A 65 -6.62 3.55 -5.79
N VAL A 66 -6.76 4.79 -5.30
CA VAL A 66 -5.73 5.82 -5.36
C VAL A 66 -5.10 5.97 -3.98
N VAL A 67 -3.84 5.51 -3.84
CA VAL A 67 -3.10 5.53 -2.56
C VAL A 67 -2.48 6.90 -2.31
N GLU A 68 -1.81 7.46 -3.33
CA GLU A 68 -1.21 8.80 -3.30
C GLU A 68 -1.38 9.49 -4.64
N ALA A 69 -1.73 10.77 -4.61
CA ALA A 69 -1.81 11.60 -5.80
C ALA A 69 -1.59 13.08 -5.46
N LYS A 70 -0.70 13.72 -6.21
CA LYS A 70 -0.65 15.19 -6.25
C LYS A 70 -1.87 15.73 -6.98
N LYS A 71 -2.16 17.02 -6.81
CA LYS A 71 -3.27 17.73 -7.47
C LYS A 71 -3.30 17.60 -9.01
N LYS A 72 -2.14 17.39 -9.63
CA LYS A 72 -1.99 17.15 -11.09
C LYS A 72 -1.25 15.83 -11.34
N SER A 73 -1.72 14.75 -10.75
CA SER A 73 -1.13 13.41 -10.94
C SER A 73 -1.77 12.69 -12.11
N GLY A 74 -0.98 11.90 -12.84
CA GLY A 74 -1.50 10.98 -13.86
C GLY A 74 -2.49 9.94 -13.31
N SER A 75 -2.42 9.63 -12.01
CA SER A 75 -3.38 8.76 -11.33
C SER A 75 -4.80 9.33 -11.33
N LEU A 76 -4.94 10.67 -11.31
CA LEU A 76 -6.26 11.31 -11.38
C LEU A 76 -6.89 11.13 -12.77
N ILE A 77 -6.09 11.13 -13.85
CA ILE A 77 -6.58 10.83 -15.20
C ILE A 77 -7.18 9.41 -15.26
N THR A 78 -6.54 8.46 -14.55
CA THR A 78 -7.08 7.09 -14.46
C THR A 78 -8.35 7.06 -13.62
N ALA A 79 -8.43 7.87 -12.57
CA ALA A 79 -9.64 7.98 -11.73
C ALA A 79 -10.81 8.58 -12.51
N ASP A 80 -10.58 9.63 -13.30
CA ASP A 80 -11.59 10.22 -14.16
C ASP A 80 -12.10 9.20 -15.19
N ALA A 81 -11.20 8.46 -15.86
CA ALA A 81 -11.58 7.40 -16.79
C ALA A 81 -12.38 6.26 -16.12
N ALA A 82 -12.05 5.91 -14.87
CA ALA A 82 -12.79 4.91 -14.09
C ALA A 82 -14.22 5.40 -13.79
N LEU A 83 -14.37 6.65 -13.36
CA LEU A 83 -15.68 7.27 -13.10
C LEU A 83 -16.55 7.35 -14.36
N GLU A 84 -15.97 7.76 -15.49
CA GLU A 84 -16.67 7.77 -16.80
C GLU A 84 -17.15 6.38 -17.22
N GLN A 85 -16.43 5.32 -16.81
CA GLN A 85 -16.78 3.92 -17.07
C GLN A 85 -17.73 3.33 -16.02
N GLY A 86 -18.18 4.12 -15.05
CA GLY A 86 -19.07 3.65 -13.97
C GLY A 86 -18.40 2.71 -12.97
N LYS A 87 -17.07 2.81 -12.81
CA LYS A 87 -16.32 2.03 -11.83
C LYS A 87 -16.26 2.76 -10.50
N ASP A 88 -16.25 1.98 -9.42
CA ASP A 88 -16.03 2.54 -8.08
C ASP A 88 -14.59 3.02 -7.92
N VAL A 89 -14.45 4.24 -7.41
CA VAL A 89 -13.15 4.85 -7.10
C VAL A 89 -13.03 5.05 -5.61
N TYR A 90 -11.94 4.58 -5.06
CA TYR A 90 -11.58 4.71 -3.64
C TYR A 90 -10.27 5.48 -3.50
N ALA A 91 -10.12 6.22 -2.41
CA ALA A 91 -8.89 6.93 -2.12
C ALA A 91 -8.48 6.77 -0.65
N VAL A 92 -7.17 6.69 -0.43
CA VAL A 92 -6.59 6.69 0.91
C VAL A 92 -6.48 8.15 1.38
N PRO A 93 -7.11 8.52 2.52
CA PRO A 93 -7.02 9.87 3.04
C PRO A 93 -5.61 10.17 3.54
N GLY A 94 -5.16 11.41 3.37
CA GLY A 94 -3.87 11.84 3.85
C GLY A 94 -3.93 13.19 4.56
N ARG A 95 -2.79 13.66 5.06
CA ARG A 95 -2.70 14.89 5.83
C ARG A 95 -3.11 16.11 5.00
N PHE A 96 -3.86 17.02 5.62
CA PHE A 96 -4.12 18.33 5.03
C PHE A 96 -2.80 19.09 4.85
N GLY A 97 -2.60 19.64 3.65
CA GLY A 97 -1.37 20.38 3.28
C GLY A 97 -0.21 19.50 2.80
N ASP A 98 -0.35 18.17 2.78
CA ASP A 98 0.61 17.28 2.16
C ASP A 98 0.34 17.17 0.66
N ALA A 99 1.30 17.58 -0.15
CA ALA A 99 1.20 17.61 -1.61
C ALA A 99 0.88 16.24 -2.24
N LEU A 100 1.33 15.13 -1.63
CA LEU A 100 1.05 13.78 -2.10
C LEU A 100 -0.37 13.30 -1.78
N SER A 101 -1.01 13.95 -0.81
CA SER A 101 -2.37 13.62 -0.36
C SER A 101 -3.45 14.50 -0.98
N GLU A 102 -3.07 15.64 -1.60
CA GLU A 102 -4.03 16.62 -2.14
C GLU A 102 -4.99 16.01 -3.17
N GLY A 103 -4.50 15.17 -4.07
CA GLY A 103 -5.31 14.51 -5.09
C GLY A 103 -6.27 13.49 -4.50
N CYS A 104 -5.83 12.68 -3.54
CA CYS A 104 -6.68 11.71 -2.83
C CYS A 104 -7.78 12.42 -2.04
N ASN A 105 -7.43 13.47 -1.27
CA ASN A 105 -8.39 14.24 -0.51
C ASN A 105 -9.41 14.98 -1.41
N ALA A 106 -8.98 15.43 -2.60
CA ALA A 106 -9.88 16.03 -3.59
C ALA A 106 -10.87 15.00 -4.16
N LEU A 107 -10.42 13.79 -4.50
CA LEU A 107 -11.29 12.69 -4.93
C LEU A 107 -12.33 12.34 -3.87
N ILE A 108 -11.93 12.26 -2.59
CA ILE A 108 -12.83 12.02 -1.46
C ILE A 108 -13.89 13.15 -1.38
N GLY A 109 -13.46 14.40 -1.51
CA GLY A 109 -14.36 15.56 -1.54
C GLY A 109 -15.34 15.55 -2.72
N GLN A 110 -15.04 14.86 -3.79
CA GLN A 110 -15.89 14.64 -4.97
C GLN A 110 -16.78 13.40 -4.86
N GLY A 111 -16.68 12.63 -3.79
CA GLY A 111 -17.51 11.46 -3.53
C GLY A 111 -16.84 10.10 -3.74
N ALA A 112 -15.53 10.04 -3.91
CA ALA A 112 -14.81 8.77 -3.91
C ALA A 112 -14.91 8.08 -2.55
N GLY A 113 -14.96 6.76 -2.55
CA GLY A 113 -14.96 5.96 -1.33
C GLY A 113 -13.68 6.17 -0.52
N ILE A 114 -13.77 6.16 0.80
CA ILE A 114 -12.61 6.36 1.69
C ILE A 114 -12.10 5.01 2.16
N ILE A 115 -10.80 4.76 2.00
CA ILE A 115 -10.14 3.62 2.61
C ILE A 115 -9.46 4.11 3.89
N TYR A 116 -10.12 3.95 5.03
CA TYR A 116 -9.60 4.26 6.36
C TYR A 116 -9.24 3.00 7.16
N ASP A 117 -9.78 1.86 6.74
CA ASP A 117 -9.53 0.54 7.32
C ASP A 117 -9.51 -0.49 6.18
N LEU A 118 -8.44 -1.27 6.10
CA LEU A 118 -8.24 -2.21 5.00
C LEU A 118 -9.17 -3.42 5.10
N ASP A 119 -9.45 -3.91 6.31
CA ASP A 119 -10.28 -5.08 6.53
C ASP A 119 -11.73 -4.75 6.16
N ILE A 120 -12.24 -3.60 6.59
CA ILE A 120 -13.57 -3.11 6.21
C ILE A 120 -13.66 -2.91 4.69
N PHE A 121 -12.62 -2.37 4.07
CA PHE A 121 -12.58 -2.19 2.62
C PHE A 121 -12.67 -3.52 1.87
N LEU A 122 -11.91 -4.53 2.30
CA LEU A 122 -11.93 -5.86 1.70
C LEU A 122 -13.27 -6.58 1.92
N GLU A 123 -13.88 -6.42 3.10
CA GLU A 123 -15.22 -6.94 3.38
C GLU A 123 -16.27 -6.33 2.44
N ASN A 124 -16.21 -5.01 2.20
CA ASN A 124 -17.12 -4.30 1.29
C ASN A 124 -16.97 -4.76 -0.17
N LEU A 125 -15.78 -5.20 -0.57
CA LEU A 125 -15.52 -5.80 -1.87
C LEU A 125 -15.90 -7.28 -1.95
N GLY A 126 -16.43 -7.88 -0.87
CA GLY A 126 -16.78 -9.29 -0.80
C GLY A 126 -15.59 -10.23 -0.58
N TYR A 127 -14.42 -9.70 -0.35
CA TYR A 127 -13.27 -10.47 0.12
C TYR A 127 -13.39 -10.61 1.63
N LEU A 128 -14.02 -11.70 2.08
CA LEU A 128 -13.93 -12.07 3.48
C LEU A 128 -12.47 -12.42 3.76
N PRO A 129 -11.78 -11.72 4.68
CA PRO A 129 -10.50 -12.21 5.12
C PRO A 129 -10.75 -13.63 5.62
N GLU A 130 -10.05 -14.64 5.07
CA GLU A 130 -9.91 -15.87 5.83
C GLU A 130 -9.53 -15.40 7.23
N LYS A 131 -10.38 -15.65 8.21
CA LYS A 131 -10.11 -15.34 9.62
C LYS A 131 -8.89 -16.14 10.04
N GLU A 132 -7.73 -15.76 9.54
CA GLU A 132 -6.51 -15.94 10.27
C GLU A 132 -6.68 -15.03 11.48
N ALA A 133 -7.11 -15.63 12.57
CA ALA A 133 -7.27 -15.01 13.89
C ALA A 133 -6.13 -13.97 14.06
N GLY A 134 -6.49 -12.72 14.21
CA GLY A 134 -5.64 -11.53 14.19
C GLY A 134 -4.25 -11.75 14.76
N THR A 135 -3.31 -11.99 13.88
CA THR A 135 -1.90 -11.98 14.20
C THR A 135 -1.14 -11.60 12.94
N THR A 136 -0.93 -10.29 12.77
CA THR A 136 0.22 -9.75 12.03
C THR A 136 1.41 -10.70 12.22
N LYS A 137 1.98 -11.19 11.15
CA LYS A 137 3.21 -12.01 10.96
C LYS A 137 4.12 -12.32 12.18
N ILE A 138 3.55 -12.63 13.34
CA ILE A 138 4.24 -13.22 14.48
C ILE A 138 4.13 -14.77 14.36
N LYS A 139 4.10 -15.30 13.12
CA LYS A 139 4.14 -16.74 12.89
C LYS A 139 5.51 -17.24 13.36
N ASN A 140 5.53 -17.82 14.56
CA ASN A 140 6.59 -18.55 15.24
C ASN A 140 7.48 -17.80 16.26
N ILE A 141 7.14 -16.59 16.70
CA ILE A 141 7.83 -15.97 17.83
C ILE A 141 6.87 -16.02 19.03
N SER A 142 7.16 -16.88 20.00
CA SER A 142 6.44 -16.88 21.28
C SER A 142 6.94 -15.69 22.09
N LEU A 143 6.21 -14.57 22.04
CA LEU A 143 6.51 -13.40 22.86
C LEU A 143 6.10 -13.65 24.31
N ALA A 144 6.95 -13.20 25.26
CA ALA A 144 6.58 -13.15 26.66
C ALA A 144 5.38 -12.18 26.86
N LYS A 145 4.60 -12.39 27.92
CA LYS A 145 3.43 -11.53 28.21
C LYS A 145 3.78 -10.04 28.26
N THR A 146 4.91 -9.68 28.83
CA THR A 146 5.39 -8.30 28.91
C THR A 146 5.83 -7.76 27.55
N GLU A 147 6.49 -8.56 26.71
CA GLU A 147 6.85 -8.19 25.34
C GLU A 147 5.61 -7.95 24.48
N GLN A 148 4.56 -8.75 24.67
CA GLN A 148 3.30 -8.57 23.97
C GLN A 148 2.60 -7.26 24.38
N LEU A 149 2.60 -6.90 25.67
CA LEU A 149 2.06 -5.63 26.15
C LEU A 149 2.80 -4.45 25.54
N VAL A 150 4.14 -4.47 25.56
CA VAL A 150 4.97 -3.42 24.95
C VAL A 150 4.71 -3.33 23.45
N TYR A 151 4.60 -4.45 22.75
CA TYR A 151 4.33 -4.46 21.31
C TYR A 151 2.94 -3.92 20.96
N CYS A 152 1.91 -4.26 21.75
CA CYS A 152 0.54 -3.76 21.54
C CYS A 152 0.42 -2.25 21.76
N CYS A 153 1.22 -1.69 22.67
CA CYS A 153 1.26 -0.25 22.95
C CYS A 153 1.87 0.58 21.80
N LEU A 154 2.67 -0.05 20.91
CA LEU A 154 3.32 0.60 19.77
C LEU A 154 2.44 0.55 18.53
N ASP A 155 2.61 1.56 17.67
CA ASP A 155 2.07 1.62 16.32
C ASP A 155 3.17 2.05 15.32
N LEU A 156 2.83 2.51 14.14
CA LEU A 156 3.79 2.99 13.13
C LEU A 156 4.35 4.39 13.43
N HIS A 157 3.73 5.12 14.37
CA HIS A 157 4.22 6.43 14.81
C HIS A 157 5.20 6.26 15.96
N PRO A 158 6.34 6.93 15.93
CA PRO A 158 7.34 6.82 17.00
C PRO A 158 6.78 7.30 18.34
N LYS A 159 6.83 6.45 19.36
CA LYS A 159 6.42 6.75 20.73
C LYS A 159 7.63 6.80 21.64
N HIS A 160 7.70 7.82 22.51
CA HIS A 160 8.76 7.95 23.49
C HIS A 160 8.65 6.87 24.57
N ILE A 161 9.78 6.37 25.07
CA ILE A 161 9.83 5.30 26.06
C ILE A 161 9.00 5.59 27.32
N ASN A 162 8.92 6.84 27.76
CA ASN A 162 8.10 7.23 28.91
C ASN A 162 6.61 6.95 28.69
N TYR A 163 6.12 7.21 27.48
CA TYR A 163 4.74 6.89 27.10
C TYR A 163 4.47 5.37 27.19
N ILE A 164 5.42 4.55 26.72
CA ILE A 164 5.32 3.10 26.79
C ILE A 164 5.27 2.61 28.24
N ILE A 165 6.07 3.22 29.11
CA ILE A 165 6.09 2.90 30.56
C ILE A 165 4.74 3.25 31.21
N GLU A 166 4.22 4.44 30.95
CA GLU A 166 2.93 4.90 31.49
C GLU A 166 1.78 4.03 31.03
N GLU A 167 1.71 3.70 29.73
CA GLU A 167 0.64 2.92 29.13
C GLU A 167 0.66 1.45 29.57
N THR A 168 1.86 0.85 29.69
CA THR A 168 2.01 -0.56 30.06
C THR A 168 2.06 -0.80 31.57
N GLY A 169 2.37 0.24 32.37
CA GLY A 169 2.60 0.12 33.81
C GLY A 169 3.84 -0.71 34.19
N LEU A 170 4.72 -0.99 33.23
CA LEU A 170 5.92 -1.80 33.44
C LEU A 170 7.10 -0.93 33.92
N TYR A 171 8.01 -1.51 34.67
CA TYR A 171 9.25 -0.84 35.08
C TYR A 171 10.17 -0.58 33.87
N LEU A 172 10.90 0.53 33.88
CA LEU A 172 11.82 0.96 32.83
C LEU A 172 12.75 -0.15 32.34
N LEU A 173 13.36 -0.91 33.25
CA LEU A 173 14.28 -1.99 32.88
C LEU A 173 13.57 -3.14 32.13
N THR A 174 12.32 -3.41 32.46
CA THR A 174 11.51 -4.42 31.76
C THR A 174 11.17 -3.94 30.35
N VAL A 175 10.73 -2.69 30.20
CA VAL A 175 10.42 -2.09 28.90
C VAL A 175 11.65 -2.05 28.00
N LEU A 176 12.83 -1.63 28.51
CA LEU A 176 14.07 -1.62 27.76
C LEU A 176 14.50 -3.01 27.28
N ARG A 177 14.42 -4.01 28.18
CA ARG A 177 14.71 -5.41 27.82
C ARG A 177 13.78 -5.90 26.74
N ASP A 178 12.48 -5.67 26.86
CA ASP A 178 11.45 -6.15 25.97
C ASP A 178 11.53 -5.43 24.60
N LEU A 179 11.80 -4.13 24.58
CA LEU A 179 12.11 -3.40 23.34
C LEU A 179 13.37 -3.93 22.65
N GLY A 180 14.42 -4.26 23.41
CA GLY A 180 15.63 -4.89 22.90
C GLY A 180 15.37 -6.23 22.22
N ASN A 181 14.53 -7.07 22.83
CA ASN A 181 14.11 -8.35 22.26
C ASN A 181 13.27 -8.15 21.00
N LEU A 182 12.29 -7.26 21.04
CA LEU A 182 11.43 -6.92 19.90
C LEU A 182 12.21 -6.34 18.70
N LYS A 183 13.24 -5.52 18.97
CA LYS A 183 14.19 -5.05 17.93
C LYS A 183 14.94 -6.23 17.31
N ARG A 184 15.41 -7.16 18.12
CA ARG A 184 16.12 -8.37 17.64
C ARG A 184 15.23 -9.26 16.79
N TYR A 185 13.92 -9.32 17.06
CA TYR A 185 12.91 -10.00 16.26
C TYR A 185 12.47 -9.18 15.03
N ARG A 186 13.02 -7.98 14.82
CA ARG A 186 12.64 -7.04 13.75
C ARG A 186 11.16 -6.65 13.77
N LEU A 187 10.54 -6.68 14.93
CA LEU A 187 9.15 -6.26 15.13
C LEU A 187 9.04 -4.77 15.48
N VAL A 188 10.10 -4.21 16.05
CA VAL A 188 10.17 -2.81 16.50
C VAL A 188 11.48 -2.19 16.02
N GLN A 189 11.43 -0.93 15.67
CA GLN A 189 12.60 -0.10 15.33
C GLN A 189 12.67 1.13 16.23
N GLU A 190 13.88 1.58 16.49
CA GLU A 190 14.13 2.86 17.13
C GLU A 190 14.37 3.91 16.04
N THR A 191 13.45 4.85 15.91
CA THR A 191 13.47 5.87 14.86
C THR A 191 14.34 7.05 15.27
N PHE A 192 14.27 7.42 16.53
CA PHE A 192 15.13 8.46 17.18
C PHE A 192 15.50 7.94 18.57
N GLN A 193 16.44 8.60 19.22
CA GLN A 193 16.87 8.26 20.57
C GLN A 193 15.66 8.17 21.52
N ASN A 194 15.42 7.00 22.10
CA ASN A 194 14.28 6.68 22.97
C ASN A 194 12.89 6.76 22.33
N TYR A 195 12.77 6.81 20.99
CA TYR A 195 11.51 6.75 20.27
C TYR A 195 11.41 5.45 19.47
N PHE A 196 10.36 4.70 19.69
CA PHE A 196 10.15 3.38 19.13
C PHE A 196 8.84 3.31 18.34
N SER A 197 8.87 2.59 17.21
CA SER A 197 7.69 2.30 16.39
C SER A 197 7.71 0.84 15.93
N LYS A 198 6.57 0.32 15.48
CA LYS A 198 6.55 -0.98 14.80
C LYS A 198 7.37 -0.91 13.52
N SER A 199 8.06 -2.02 13.21
CA SER A 199 8.72 -2.18 11.90
C SER A 199 7.68 -2.56 10.84
N ILE A 200 7.83 -2.03 9.62
CA ILE A 200 6.97 -2.34 8.47
C ILE A 200 7.39 -3.67 7.84
#